data_dbb6270db831572300bbf875d70aa176
#
_entry.id   dbb6270db831572300bbf875d70aa176
#
_cell.length_a   1.000
_cell.length_b   1.000
_cell.length_c   1.000
_cell.angle_alpha   90.00
_cell.angle_beta   90.00
_cell.angle_gamma   90.00
#
_symmetry.space_group_name_H-M   'P 1'
#
loop_
_entity.id
_entity.type
_entity.pdbx_description
1 polymer ?
#
loop_
_entity_poly.entity_id
_entity_poly.type
_entity_poly.pdbx_seq_one_letter_code
_entity_poly.pdbx_strand_id
1 'polypeptide(L)'
;MKASRICQRALVLAIAGLAVGVTACSSGSSATTSGSASGGAAGAPELSTITIGAVLSADTVTLQIAKDKGFFKQQGLNVKIVPEASTNATAAGLLSHTMDFGDQNYIGMLEQQKTVPGLSQRVVADDTQASMDNDVLIVGKSSKLTSIAQLKGKKVSIPALGTNFAAVALDVLMKPYNMTSADYTTVVVPFANAAQALARNEVDAAFVIEPFITTAEAAAGDRVLVDMTTGALSAFPITCWVTSASFAQQDPKTVAAFQRAMASALQVAATNPSYVRSELPKLIPTMKPTIASVINLPTYNTTLSLTRLERVADVMKQVGALPKNFDVKSMYDPLAGSAS
;
A
#
# COMPACT_ATOMS: atom_id res chain seq x y z
N MET A 1 -32.30 -21.72 -3.51
CA MET A 1 -33.38 -21.07 -2.71
C MET A 1 -33.12 -19.57 -2.74
N LYS A 2 -34.02 -18.83 -3.40
CA LYS A 2 -33.95 -17.37 -3.60
C LYS A 2 -34.44 -16.66 -2.34
N ALA A 3 -33.73 -15.66 -1.86
CA ALA A 3 -34.26 -14.69 -0.90
C ALA A 3 -34.00 -13.27 -1.42
N SER A 4 -35.08 -12.69 -1.90
CA SER A 4 -35.26 -11.31 -2.34
C SER A 4 -35.16 -10.36 -1.15
N ARG A 5 -34.45 -9.25 -1.26
CA ARG A 5 -34.52 -8.13 -0.33
C ARG A 5 -35.27 -6.99 -0.99
N ILE A 6 -36.47 -6.76 -0.48
CA ILE A 6 -37.41 -5.73 -0.88
C ILE A 6 -36.97 -4.39 -0.27
N CYS A 7 -36.89 -3.36 -1.14
CA CYS A 7 -36.79 -1.95 -0.76
C CYS A 7 -38.05 -1.49 -0.02
N GLN A 8 -37.93 -0.90 1.17
CA GLN A 8 -38.93 -0.05 1.76
C GLN A 8 -38.54 1.42 1.63
N ARG A 9 -39.21 2.12 0.76
CA ARG A 9 -39.22 3.60 0.70
C ARG A 9 -40.31 4.11 1.63
N ALA A 10 -39.92 4.86 2.65
CA ALA A 10 -40.88 5.61 3.46
C ALA A 10 -41.04 7.04 2.90
N LEU A 11 -42.28 7.36 2.59
CA LEU A 11 -42.73 8.66 2.12
C LEU A 11 -43.07 9.51 3.36
N VAL A 12 -42.49 10.71 3.49
CA VAL A 12 -42.90 11.67 4.52
C VAL A 12 -43.40 12.94 3.85
N LEU A 13 -44.67 13.26 4.17
CA LEU A 13 -45.42 14.42 3.70
C LEU A 13 -44.89 15.74 4.29
N ALA A 14 -44.93 16.77 3.47
CA ALA A 14 -44.71 18.17 3.82
C ALA A 14 -45.90 18.77 4.54
N ILE A 15 -45.67 19.57 5.58
CA ILE A 15 -46.66 20.52 6.12
C ILE A 15 -46.02 21.92 6.03
N ALA A 16 -46.70 22.78 5.28
CA ALA A 16 -46.39 24.19 5.14
C ALA A 16 -46.96 24.98 6.33
N GLY A 17 -46.17 25.80 6.95
CA GLY A 17 -46.58 26.79 7.96
C GLY A 17 -46.11 28.19 7.57
N LEU A 18 -47.08 29.03 7.25
CA LEU A 18 -46.93 30.47 6.97
C LEU A 18 -46.86 31.23 8.31
N ALA A 19 -45.89 32.14 8.47
CA ALA A 19 -45.96 33.19 9.48
C ALA A 19 -45.30 34.49 8.97
N VAL A 20 -46.08 35.53 9.08
CA VAL A 20 -45.99 36.89 8.56
C VAL A 20 -45.01 37.73 9.39
N GLY A 21 -44.36 38.70 8.72
CA GLY A 21 -43.31 39.60 9.06
C GLY A 21 -43.47 40.54 10.25
N VAL A 22 -42.35 41.17 10.58
CA VAL A 22 -42.26 42.53 11.11
C VAL A 22 -40.93 43.15 10.62
N THR A 23 -41.06 44.28 9.90
CA THR A 23 -40.01 45.21 9.54
C THR A 23 -39.61 46.07 10.76
N ALA A 24 -38.30 46.15 11.03
CA ALA A 24 -37.75 47.25 11.82
C ALA A 24 -36.44 47.71 11.16
N CYS A 25 -36.44 48.91 10.62
CA CYS A 25 -35.23 49.65 10.22
C CYS A 25 -34.48 50.15 11.46
N SER A 26 -33.16 49.95 11.52
CA SER A 26 -32.28 50.72 12.34
C SER A 26 -30.89 50.81 11.66
N SER A 27 -30.41 52.01 11.58
CA SER A 27 -29.26 52.57 10.96
C SER A 27 -27.90 52.10 11.48
N GLY A 28 -26.99 51.84 10.55
CA GLY A 28 -25.56 52.25 10.52
C GLY A 28 -24.62 51.73 11.57
N SER A 29 -23.69 50.85 11.11
CA SER A 29 -22.29 50.84 11.52
C SER A 29 -21.50 50.02 10.54
N SER A 30 -20.50 50.62 9.92
CA SER A 30 -19.52 50.01 9.01
C SER A 30 -18.65 49.04 9.81
N ALA A 31 -18.92 47.74 9.70
CA ALA A 31 -18.01 46.69 10.18
C ALA A 31 -17.20 46.17 8.98
N THR A 32 -15.93 46.42 9.00
CA THR A 32 -14.91 45.84 8.13
C THR A 32 -15.04 44.31 8.18
N THR A 33 -15.56 43.72 7.16
CA THR A 33 -15.62 42.25 7.00
C THR A 33 -14.21 41.80 6.67
N SER A 34 -13.50 41.33 7.65
CA SER A 34 -12.35 40.44 7.47
C SER A 34 -12.84 39.20 6.75
N GLY A 35 -12.52 39.09 5.48
CA GLY A 35 -12.80 37.91 4.68
C GLY A 35 -12.07 36.70 5.28
N SER A 36 -12.76 35.92 6.12
CA SER A 36 -12.35 34.56 6.40
C SER A 36 -12.45 33.81 5.08
N ALA A 37 -11.29 33.46 4.51
CA ALA A 37 -11.22 32.51 3.40
C ALA A 37 -11.95 31.24 3.87
N SER A 38 -13.16 31.07 3.40
CA SER A 38 -13.93 29.82 3.52
C SER A 38 -13.15 28.76 2.73
N GLY A 39 -12.24 28.06 3.41
CA GLY A 39 -11.74 26.79 2.92
C GLY A 39 -12.95 25.92 2.67
N GLY A 40 -13.24 25.59 1.42
CA GLY A 40 -14.39 24.78 1.04
C GLY A 40 -14.42 23.52 1.91
N ALA A 41 -15.44 23.40 2.74
CA ALA A 41 -15.65 22.22 3.55
C ALA A 41 -15.80 21.04 2.58
N ALA A 42 -14.80 20.15 2.58
CA ALA A 42 -14.92 18.89 1.83
C ALA A 42 -16.21 18.22 2.31
N GLY A 43 -17.14 17.94 1.38
CA GLY A 43 -18.42 17.33 1.73
C GLY A 43 -18.19 16.01 2.48
N ALA A 44 -19.15 15.62 3.32
CA ALA A 44 -19.08 14.36 4.05
C ALA A 44 -18.88 13.19 3.07
N PRO A 45 -18.13 12.15 3.45
CA PRO A 45 -17.97 10.96 2.63
C PRO A 45 -19.30 10.27 2.38
N GLU A 46 -19.45 9.57 1.26
CA GLU A 46 -20.63 8.78 0.93
C GLU A 46 -20.78 7.61 1.91
N LEU A 47 -19.69 6.99 2.29
CA LEU A 47 -19.62 5.91 3.26
C LEU A 47 -18.95 6.39 4.55
N SER A 48 -19.61 6.12 5.68
CA SER A 48 -19.01 6.38 7.00
C SER A 48 -18.16 5.24 7.53
N THR A 49 -18.24 4.06 6.92
CA THR A 49 -17.44 2.87 7.30
C THR A 49 -16.86 2.25 6.06
N ILE A 50 -15.53 2.00 6.10
CA ILE A 50 -14.77 1.40 5.00
C ILE A 50 -13.98 0.19 5.50
N THR A 51 -13.80 -0.77 4.61
CA THR A 51 -12.98 -1.97 4.83
C THR A 51 -11.68 -1.86 4.03
N ILE A 52 -10.54 -2.02 4.71
CA ILE A 52 -9.21 -1.92 4.11
C ILE A 52 -8.49 -3.26 4.28
N GLY A 53 -8.12 -3.92 3.17
CA GLY A 53 -7.25 -5.09 3.19
C GLY A 53 -5.79 -4.68 3.22
N ALA A 54 -4.98 -5.32 4.07
CA ALA A 54 -3.55 -5.01 4.15
C ALA A 54 -2.70 -6.20 4.58
N VAL A 55 -1.55 -6.35 3.95
CA VAL A 55 -0.45 -7.18 4.46
C VAL A 55 0.21 -6.43 5.60
N LEU A 56 0.18 -7.00 6.81
CA LEU A 56 0.72 -6.30 7.99
C LEU A 56 2.25 -6.34 7.97
N SER A 57 2.87 -5.21 7.66
CA SER A 57 4.31 -5.02 7.54
C SER A 57 4.73 -3.62 8.00
N ALA A 58 6.02 -3.31 7.90
CA ALA A 58 6.52 -1.95 8.11
C ALA A 58 5.96 -0.96 7.09
N ASP A 59 5.65 -1.42 5.86
CA ASP A 59 5.10 -0.56 4.81
C ASP A 59 3.71 -0.05 5.20
N THR A 60 2.83 -0.92 5.73
CA THR A 60 1.43 -0.59 5.99
C THR A 60 1.17 0.01 7.38
N VAL A 61 2.21 0.37 8.16
CA VAL A 61 2.06 0.99 9.48
C VAL A 61 1.33 2.33 9.44
N THR A 62 1.30 2.97 8.29
CA THR A 62 0.56 4.22 8.05
C THR A 62 -0.93 4.08 8.35
N LEU A 63 -1.54 2.89 8.16
CA LEU A 63 -2.91 2.60 8.61
C LEU A 63 -3.07 2.72 10.12
N GLN A 64 -2.13 2.13 10.88
CA GLN A 64 -2.18 2.18 12.34
C GLN A 64 -1.99 3.62 12.83
N ILE A 65 -1.06 4.36 12.21
CA ILE A 65 -0.84 5.78 12.50
C ILE A 65 -2.12 6.60 12.23
N ALA A 66 -2.77 6.38 11.07
CA ALA A 66 -4.00 7.08 10.71
C ALA A 66 -5.14 6.79 11.72
N LYS A 67 -5.22 5.55 12.17
CA LYS A 67 -6.20 5.10 13.18
C LYS A 67 -5.92 5.73 14.54
N ASP A 68 -4.71 5.62 15.07
CA ASP A 68 -4.34 6.08 16.42
C ASP A 68 -4.35 7.61 16.54
N LYS A 69 -3.93 8.33 15.50
CA LYS A 69 -4.03 9.79 15.42
C LYS A 69 -5.44 10.30 15.14
N GLY A 70 -6.38 9.40 14.86
CA GLY A 70 -7.77 9.76 14.55
C GLY A 70 -7.95 10.44 13.19
N PHE A 71 -6.98 10.32 12.25
CA PHE A 71 -7.08 10.98 10.95
C PHE A 71 -8.26 10.46 10.12
N PHE A 72 -8.57 9.18 10.20
CA PHE A 72 -9.79 8.64 9.57
C PHE A 72 -11.06 9.24 10.17
N LYS A 73 -11.15 9.32 11.51
CA LYS A 73 -12.30 9.92 12.21
C LYS A 73 -12.48 11.39 11.87
N GLN A 74 -11.38 12.15 11.75
CA GLN A 74 -11.42 13.56 11.32
C GLN A 74 -11.99 13.74 9.92
N GLN A 75 -11.90 12.71 9.07
CA GLN A 75 -12.47 12.67 7.74
C GLN A 75 -13.86 12.02 7.70
N GLY A 76 -14.45 11.69 8.85
CA GLY A 76 -15.77 11.04 8.94
C GLY A 76 -15.76 9.55 8.63
N LEU A 77 -14.58 8.89 8.68
CA LEU A 77 -14.44 7.47 8.35
C LEU A 77 -14.20 6.61 9.59
N ASN A 78 -14.96 5.52 9.69
CA ASN A 78 -14.66 4.37 10.55
C ASN A 78 -13.97 3.29 9.70
N VAL A 79 -12.87 2.73 10.19
CA VAL A 79 -12.05 1.82 9.41
C VAL A 79 -12.04 0.43 10.03
N LYS A 80 -12.36 -0.58 9.22
CA LYS A 80 -12.13 -1.99 9.49
C LYS A 80 -10.90 -2.44 8.70
N ILE A 81 -9.80 -2.75 9.41
CA ILE A 81 -8.60 -3.33 8.79
C ILE A 81 -8.76 -4.84 8.76
N VAL A 82 -8.56 -5.45 7.60
CA VAL A 82 -8.56 -6.89 7.37
C VAL A 82 -7.14 -7.32 7.04
N PRO A 83 -6.48 -8.07 7.94
CA PRO A 83 -5.17 -8.63 7.65
C PRO A 83 -5.23 -9.63 6.49
N GLU A 84 -4.33 -9.46 5.52
CA GLU A 84 -4.23 -10.33 4.36
C GLU A 84 -2.86 -11.01 4.28
N ALA A 85 -2.86 -12.21 3.70
CA ALA A 85 -1.63 -13.00 3.55
C ALA A 85 -0.74 -12.50 2.39
N SER A 86 -1.32 -11.79 1.44
CA SER A 86 -0.65 -11.24 0.25
C SER A 86 -1.46 -10.14 -0.40
N THR A 87 -0.82 -9.32 -1.22
CA THR A 87 -1.48 -8.30 -2.05
C THR A 87 -2.40 -8.92 -3.12
N ASN A 88 -2.20 -10.19 -3.50
CA ASN A 88 -3.14 -10.91 -4.36
C ASN A 88 -4.50 -11.13 -3.65
N ALA A 89 -4.49 -11.42 -2.35
CA ALA A 89 -5.73 -11.53 -1.57
C ALA A 89 -6.44 -10.17 -1.46
N THR A 90 -5.70 -9.09 -1.28
CA THR A 90 -6.24 -7.72 -1.32
C THR A 90 -6.90 -7.40 -2.67
N ALA A 91 -6.25 -7.73 -3.78
CA ALA A 91 -6.82 -7.54 -5.13
C ALA A 91 -8.11 -8.34 -5.33
N ALA A 92 -8.15 -9.58 -4.85
CA ALA A 92 -9.38 -10.40 -4.90
C ALA A 92 -10.51 -9.80 -4.07
N GLY A 93 -10.19 -9.20 -2.92
CA GLY A 93 -11.15 -8.48 -2.08
C GLY A 93 -11.73 -7.23 -2.77
N LEU A 94 -10.90 -6.46 -3.48
CA LEU A 94 -11.35 -5.33 -4.30
C LEU A 94 -12.23 -5.78 -5.46
N LEU A 95 -11.85 -6.86 -6.16
CA LEU A 95 -12.63 -7.42 -7.27
C LEU A 95 -14.01 -7.94 -6.81
N SER A 96 -14.07 -8.55 -5.64
CA SER A 96 -15.31 -9.09 -5.04
C SER A 96 -16.12 -8.06 -4.26
N HIS A 97 -15.66 -6.80 -4.19
CA HIS A 97 -16.26 -5.73 -3.40
C HIS A 97 -16.43 -6.05 -1.90
N THR A 98 -15.57 -6.90 -1.35
CA THR A 98 -15.47 -7.17 0.09
C THR A 98 -14.52 -6.21 0.80
N MET A 99 -13.72 -5.50 0.02
CA MET A 99 -12.82 -4.43 0.45
C MET A 99 -13.04 -3.18 -0.41
N ASP A 100 -12.97 -2.02 0.22
CA ASP A 100 -13.10 -0.72 -0.42
C ASP A 100 -11.73 -0.18 -0.83
N PHE A 101 -10.73 -0.42 0.00
CA PHE A 101 -9.32 -0.06 -0.24
C PHE A 101 -8.40 -1.24 0.07
N GLY A 102 -7.19 -1.19 -0.49
CA GLY A 102 -6.18 -2.19 -0.22
C GLY A 102 -4.75 -1.68 -0.44
N ASP A 103 -3.79 -2.28 0.28
CA ASP A 103 -2.39 -2.12 -0.06
C ASP A 103 -2.06 -2.96 -1.29
N GLN A 104 -1.17 -2.45 -2.11
CA GLN A 104 -0.61 -3.16 -3.24
C GLN A 104 0.89 -2.90 -3.37
N ASN A 105 1.64 -3.95 -3.78
CA ASN A 105 2.93 -3.72 -4.40
C ASN A 105 2.71 -3.24 -5.83
N TYR A 106 3.38 -2.17 -6.24
CA TYR A 106 3.19 -1.57 -7.57
C TYR A 106 3.37 -2.56 -8.71
N ILE A 107 4.41 -3.41 -8.66
CA ILE A 107 4.68 -4.41 -9.71
C ILE A 107 3.55 -5.44 -9.78
N GLY A 108 3.15 -5.99 -8.63
CA GLY A 108 2.05 -6.95 -8.55
C GLY A 108 0.73 -6.35 -9.02
N MET A 109 0.45 -5.10 -8.66
CA MET A 109 -0.73 -4.36 -9.10
C MET A 109 -0.79 -4.22 -10.63
N LEU A 110 0.31 -3.80 -11.26
CA LEU A 110 0.38 -3.66 -12.72
C LEU A 110 0.24 -5.01 -13.43
N GLU A 111 0.82 -6.07 -12.88
CA GLU A 111 0.64 -7.43 -13.41
C GLU A 111 -0.81 -7.90 -13.29
N GLN A 112 -1.44 -7.68 -12.14
CA GLN A 112 -2.85 -8.02 -11.91
C GLN A 112 -3.78 -7.23 -12.84
N GLN A 113 -3.50 -5.94 -13.05
CA GLN A 113 -4.25 -5.09 -13.97
C GLN A 113 -4.21 -5.63 -15.41
N LYS A 114 -3.10 -6.27 -15.81
CA LYS A 114 -2.92 -6.91 -17.11
C LYS A 114 -3.60 -8.27 -17.19
N THR A 115 -3.56 -9.06 -16.11
CA THR A 115 -3.85 -10.51 -16.15
C THR A 115 -5.16 -10.92 -15.51
N VAL A 116 -5.75 -10.11 -14.62
CA VAL A 116 -6.99 -10.46 -13.92
C VAL A 116 -8.19 -9.80 -14.60
N PRO A 117 -9.06 -10.60 -15.28
CA PRO A 117 -10.24 -10.05 -15.94
C PRO A 117 -11.18 -9.35 -14.96
N GLY A 118 -11.65 -8.17 -15.34
CA GLY A 118 -12.59 -7.39 -14.54
C GLY A 118 -11.97 -6.59 -13.39
N LEU A 119 -10.71 -6.82 -13.05
CA LEU A 119 -10.00 -6.00 -12.07
C LEU A 119 -9.59 -4.67 -12.71
N SER A 120 -10.06 -3.58 -12.15
CA SER A 120 -9.65 -2.22 -12.55
C SER A 120 -9.32 -1.43 -11.30
N GLN A 121 -8.04 -1.18 -11.08
CA GLN A 121 -7.53 -0.53 -9.87
C GLN A 121 -7.19 0.94 -10.14
N ARG A 122 -7.35 1.77 -9.11
CA ARG A 122 -6.92 3.17 -9.05
C ARG A 122 -5.96 3.35 -7.89
N VAL A 123 -4.79 3.91 -8.16
CA VAL A 123 -3.82 4.30 -7.13
C VAL A 123 -4.30 5.62 -6.53
N VAL A 124 -4.65 5.60 -5.26
CA VAL A 124 -5.23 6.75 -4.53
C VAL A 124 -4.25 7.38 -3.54
N ALA A 125 -3.22 6.66 -3.12
CA ALA A 125 -2.09 7.20 -2.38
C ALA A 125 -0.83 6.38 -2.65
N ASP A 126 0.34 7.03 -2.77
CA ASP A 126 1.62 6.33 -2.60
C ASP A 126 1.76 5.92 -1.14
N ASP A 127 2.59 4.93 -0.87
CA ASP A 127 2.92 4.56 0.51
C ASP A 127 4.43 4.55 0.68
N THR A 128 5.11 3.52 0.23
CA THR A 128 6.55 3.40 0.45
C THR A 128 7.37 3.32 -0.84
N GLN A 129 8.62 3.72 -0.70
CA GLN A 129 9.68 3.43 -1.66
C GLN A 129 10.83 2.73 -0.95
N ALA A 130 11.63 2.02 -1.72
CA ALA A 130 12.79 1.29 -1.27
C ALA A 130 13.75 2.15 -0.45
N SER A 131 14.18 1.61 0.65
CA SER A 131 15.32 2.07 1.44
C SER A 131 16.32 0.95 1.63
N MET A 132 17.53 1.28 2.05
CA MET A 132 18.59 0.29 2.25
C MET A 132 18.14 -0.82 3.21
N ASP A 133 18.42 -2.06 2.84
CA ASP A 133 18.14 -3.27 3.64
C ASP A 133 16.67 -3.44 4.08
N ASN A 134 15.72 -2.97 3.27
CA ASN A 134 14.29 -3.14 3.54
C ASN A 134 13.66 -4.25 2.67
N ASP A 135 14.21 -4.50 1.49
CA ASP A 135 13.81 -5.55 0.56
C ASP A 135 15.05 -6.35 0.16
N VAL A 136 15.26 -7.50 0.77
CA VAL A 136 16.54 -8.24 0.66
C VAL A 136 16.35 -9.71 0.32
N LEU A 137 17.42 -10.30 -0.25
CA LEU A 137 17.61 -11.76 -0.17
C LEU A 137 18.44 -12.08 1.06
N ILE A 138 17.93 -12.96 1.91
CA ILE A 138 18.64 -13.55 3.03
C ILE A 138 19.08 -14.98 2.72
N VAL A 139 20.12 -15.43 3.40
CA VAL A 139 20.62 -16.81 3.39
C VAL A 139 20.85 -17.29 4.81
N GLY A 140 20.76 -18.61 5.01
CA GLY A 140 21.00 -19.20 6.31
C GLY A 140 22.41 -18.93 6.83
N LYS A 141 22.60 -18.90 8.15
CA LYS A 141 23.87 -18.64 8.85
C LYS A 141 25.05 -19.43 8.31
N SER A 142 24.87 -20.69 7.95
CA SER A 142 25.91 -21.58 7.44
C SER A 142 26.11 -21.53 5.93
N SER A 143 25.31 -20.76 5.21
CA SER A 143 25.36 -20.64 3.75
C SER A 143 26.73 -20.12 3.28
N LYS A 144 27.22 -20.69 2.18
CA LYS A 144 28.46 -20.26 1.51
C LYS A 144 28.19 -19.24 0.40
N LEU A 145 26.94 -18.89 0.14
CA LEU A 145 26.58 -17.89 -0.85
C LEU A 145 27.03 -16.50 -0.38
N THR A 146 27.71 -15.76 -1.22
CA THR A 146 28.22 -14.40 -0.94
C THR A 146 27.84 -13.39 -2.01
N SER A 147 27.20 -13.83 -3.10
CA SER A 147 26.73 -12.95 -4.18
C SER A 147 25.54 -13.54 -4.91
N ILE A 148 24.79 -12.68 -5.59
CA ILE A 148 23.64 -13.05 -6.41
C ILE A 148 24.04 -13.98 -7.58
N ALA A 149 25.23 -13.84 -8.12
CA ALA A 149 25.74 -14.68 -9.21
C ALA A 149 25.82 -16.19 -8.83
N GLN A 150 25.91 -16.50 -7.55
CA GLN A 150 25.97 -17.89 -7.05
C GLN A 150 24.58 -18.54 -6.90
N LEU A 151 23.52 -17.84 -7.24
CA LEU A 151 22.16 -18.38 -7.22
C LEU A 151 21.88 -19.32 -8.40
N LYS A 152 22.80 -19.48 -9.33
CA LYS A 152 22.65 -20.43 -10.44
C LYS A 152 22.46 -21.86 -9.92
N GLY A 153 21.36 -22.51 -10.34
CA GLY A 153 20.97 -23.86 -9.89
C GLY A 153 20.41 -23.91 -8.46
N LYS A 154 20.19 -22.77 -7.80
CA LYS A 154 19.71 -22.67 -6.43
C LYS A 154 18.20 -22.53 -6.33
N LYS A 155 17.66 -22.84 -5.17
CA LYS A 155 16.26 -22.60 -4.82
C LYS A 155 16.11 -21.25 -4.13
N VAL A 156 15.34 -20.35 -4.72
CA VAL A 156 15.10 -19.01 -4.18
C VAL A 156 13.63 -18.88 -3.81
N SER A 157 13.33 -18.53 -2.56
CA SER A 157 11.94 -18.30 -2.17
C SER A 157 11.49 -16.88 -2.44
N ILE A 158 10.22 -16.80 -2.87
CA ILE A 158 9.46 -15.56 -3.03
C ILE A 158 8.08 -15.73 -2.39
N PRO A 159 7.38 -14.65 -1.98
CA PRO A 159 6.13 -14.76 -1.22
C PRO A 159 4.94 -15.27 -2.04
N ALA A 160 4.95 -15.11 -3.37
CA ALA A 160 3.87 -15.52 -4.28
C ALA A 160 4.41 -15.78 -5.68
N LEU A 161 3.71 -16.65 -6.45
CA LEU A 161 4.00 -16.83 -7.87
C LEU A 161 3.56 -15.61 -8.70
N GLY A 162 4.12 -15.52 -9.90
CA GLY A 162 3.83 -14.46 -10.87
C GLY A 162 4.78 -13.29 -10.78
N THR A 163 4.48 -12.25 -11.54
CA THR A 163 5.28 -11.02 -11.57
C THR A 163 5.05 -10.24 -10.29
N ASN A 164 6.08 -10.13 -9.47
CA ASN A 164 6.11 -9.37 -8.22
C ASN A 164 7.46 -8.69 -8.07
N PHE A 165 7.63 -7.86 -7.03
CA PHE A 165 8.87 -7.12 -6.83
C PHE A 165 10.10 -8.05 -6.80
N ALA A 166 10.04 -9.15 -6.06
CA ALA A 166 11.17 -10.08 -5.95
C ALA A 166 11.59 -10.65 -7.31
N ALA A 167 10.63 -11.09 -8.14
CA ALA A 167 10.90 -11.63 -9.47
C ALA A 167 11.54 -10.58 -10.39
N VAL A 168 10.96 -9.38 -10.47
CA VAL A 168 11.47 -8.29 -11.31
C VAL A 168 12.84 -7.81 -10.81
N ALA A 169 13.03 -7.67 -9.50
CA ALA A 169 14.30 -7.27 -8.94
C ALA A 169 15.40 -8.31 -9.20
N LEU A 170 15.09 -9.61 -9.09
CA LEU A 170 16.00 -10.67 -9.47
C LEU A 170 16.41 -10.56 -10.95
N ASP A 171 15.46 -10.38 -11.86
CA ASP A 171 15.74 -10.22 -13.29
C ASP A 171 16.66 -9.01 -13.57
N VAL A 172 16.40 -7.87 -12.90
CA VAL A 172 17.23 -6.66 -13.02
C VAL A 172 18.65 -6.89 -12.48
N LEU A 173 18.76 -7.46 -11.27
CA LEU A 173 20.05 -7.64 -10.58
C LEU A 173 20.90 -8.80 -11.14
N MET A 174 20.29 -9.79 -11.78
CA MET A 174 20.97 -10.92 -12.40
C MET A 174 21.46 -10.61 -13.81
N LYS A 175 20.89 -9.61 -14.48
CA LYS A 175 21.25 -9.24 -15.86
C LYS A 175 22.73 -8.98 -16.09
N PRO A 176 23.48 -8.28 -15.19
CA PRO A 176 24.94 -8.11 -15.35
C PRO A 176 25.74 -9.41 -15.34
N TYR A 177 25.16 -10.50 -14.81
CA TYR A 177 25.79 -11.83 -14.74
C TYR A 177 25.32 -12.76 -15.86
N ASN A 178 24.59 -12.25 -16.85
CA ASN A 178 23.97 -13.04 -17.92
C ASN A 178 23.08 -14.18 -17.38
N MET A 179 22.40 -13.94 -16.26
CA MET A 179 21.46 -14.86 -15.61
C MET A 179 20.03 -14.39 -15.83
N THR A 180 19.11 -15.35 -15.86
CA THR A 180 17.67 -15.17 -16.01
C THR A 180 16.91 -16.00 -14.98
N SER A 181 15.62 -15.87 -14.92
CA SER A 181 14.75 -16.69 -14.06
C SER A 181 14.85 -18.21 -14.36
N ALA A 182 15.37 -18.62 -15.52
CA ALA A 182 15.63 -20.03 -15.84
C ALA A 182 16.89 -20.61 -15.13
N ASP A 183 17.75 -19.74 -14.59
CA ASP A 183 19.01 -20.18 -13.95
C ASP A 183 18.83 -20.56 -12.46
N TYR A 184 17.65 -20.38 -11.88
CA TYR A 184 17.35 -20.77 -10.50
C TYR A 184 15.92 -21.34 -10.38
N THR A 185 15.63 -22.02 -9.28
CA THR A 185 14.29 -22.56 -9.02
C THR A 185 13.54 -21.68 -8.03
N THR A 186 12.40 -21.16 -8.43
CA THR A 186 11.52 -20.39 -7.55
C THR A 186 10.69 -21.33 -6.67
N VAL A 187 10.63 -21.04 -5.37
CA VAL A 187 9.80 -21.72 -4.38
C VAL A 187 8.90 -20.71 -3.69
N VAL A 188 7.61 -21.00 -3.57
CA VAL A 188 6.69 -20.09 -2.86
C VAL A 188 6.77 -20.36 -1.36
N VAL A 189 7.21 -19.36 -0.60
CA VAL A 189 7.27 -19.42 0.86
C VAL A 189 6.83 -18.06 1.41
N PRO A 190 5.77 -18.01 2.24
CA PRO A 190 5.39 -16.78 2.92
C PRO A 190 6.53 -16.21 3.77
N PHE A 191 6.63 -14.89 3.87
CA PHE A 191 7.70 -14.22 4.62
C PHE A 191 7.92 -14.77 6.03
N ALA A 192 6.84 -15.02 6.77
CA ALA A 192 6.91 -15.56 8.14
C ALA A 192 7.57 -16.95 8.24
N ASN A 193 7.63 -17.70 7.14
CA ASN A 193 8.19 -19.05 7.09
C ASN A 193 9.59 -19.10 6.45
N ALA A 194 10.10 -17.98 5.93
CA ALA A 194 11.34 -17.92 5.16
C ALA A 194 12.56 -18.41 5.96
N ALA A 195 12.75 -17.93 7.18
CA ALA A 195 13.85 -18.36 8.06
C ALA A 195 13.77 -19.87 8.37
N GLN A 196 12.56 -20.41 8.55
CA GLN A 196 12.39 -21.84 8.80
C GLN A 196 12.71 -22.68 7.55
N ALA A 197 12.33 -22.22 6.36
CA ALA A 197 12.65 -22.89 5.10
C ALA A 197 14.17 -22.89 4.84
N LEU A 198 14.88 -21.80 5.15
CA LEU A 198 16.35 -21.74 5.11
C LEU A 198 16.99 -22.73 6.10
N ALA A 199 16.50 -22.75 7.34
CA ALA A 199 17.02 -23.65 8.40
C ALA A 199 16.84 -25.15 8.04
N ARG A 200 15.79 -25.49 7.27
CA ARG A 200 15.52 -26.86 6.80
C ARG A 200 16.18 -27.19 5.46
N ASN A 201 16.92 -26.25 4.86
CA ASN A 201 17.49 -26.36 3.51
C ASN A 201 16.43 -26.66 2.43
N GLU A 202 15.22 -26.22 2.63
CA GLU A 202 14.14 -26.30 1.62
C GLU A 202 14.40 -25.30 0.50
N VAL A 203 15.05 -24.15 0.84
CA VAL A 203 15.53 -23.12 -0.06
C VAL A 203 16.96 -22.70 0.29
N ASP A 204 17.70 -22.19 -0.69
CA ASP A 204 19.09 -21.71 -0.54
C ASP A 204 19.15 -20.21 -0.19
N ALA A 205 18.18 -19.43 -0.67
CA ALA A 205 18.01 -18.02 -0.37
C ALA A 205 16.53 -17.67 -0.30
N ALA A 206 16.19 -16.61 0.43
CA ALA A 206 14.81 -16.18 0.59
C ALA A 206 14.67 -14.66 0.46
N PHE A 207 13.72 -14.20 -0.36
CA PHE A 207 13.31 -12.81 -0.38
C PHE A 207 12.43 -12.52 0.84
N VAL A 208 12.78 -11.49 1.57
CA VAL A 208 12.07 -11.03 2.76
C VAL A 208 12.10 -9.51 2.89
N ILE A 209 11.12 -9.00 3.62
CA ILE A 209 10.97 -7.59 3.99
C ILE A 209 10.94 -7.46 5.52
N GLU A 210 10.96 -6.24 6.05
CA GLU A 210 10.80 -6.04 7.50
C GLU A 210 9.33 -6.29 7.94
N PRO A 211 9.12 -6.92 9.11
CA PRO A 211 10.09 -7.25 10.16
C PRO A 211 10.78 -8.62 10.03
N PHE A 212 10.59 -9.31 8.93
CA PHE A 212 11.05 -10.70 8.77
C PHE A 212 12.57 -10.77 8.62
N ILE A 213 13.23 -9.71 8.10
CA ILE A 213 14.69 -9.58 8.02
C ILE A 213 15.27 -9.61 9.43
N THR A 214 14.95 -8.60 10.23
CA THR A 214 15.46 -8.49 11.62
C THR A 214 15.09 -9.71 12.48
N THR A 215 13.89 -10.29 12.25
CA THR A 215 13.48 -11.50 12.98
C THR A 215 14.33 -12.71 12.61
N ALA A 216 14.64 -12.92 11.33
CA ALA A 216 15.47 -14.01 10.84
C ALA A 216 16.92 -13.88 11.35
N GLU A 217 17.48 -12.68 11.29
CA GLU A 217 18.81 -12.38 11.84
C GLU A 217 18.91 -12.65 13.35
N ALA A 218 17.92 -12.14 14.10
CA ALA A 218 17.91 -12.28 15.56
C ALA A 218 17.64 -13.71 16.05
N ALA A 219 16.77 -14.46 15.35
CA ALA A 219 16.34 -15.79 15.78
C ALA A 219 17.25 -16.92 15.27
N ALA A 220 17.71 -16.85 14.02
CA ALA A 220 18.44 -17.90 13.34
C ALA A 220 19.90 -17.52 13.01
N GLY A 221 20.24 -16.25 13.08
CA GLY A 221 21.52 -15.72 12.63
C GLY A 221 21.65 -15.77 11.11
N ASP A 222 20.51 -15.73 10.41
CA ASP A 222 20.49 -15.56 8.96
C ASP A 222 21.12 -14.21 8.60
N ARG A 223 21.57 -14.06 7.36
CA ARG A 223 22.24 -12.83 6.95
C ARG A 223 21.76 -12.36 5.59
N VAL A 224 21.83 -11.06 5.37
CA VAL A 224 21.60 -10.47 4.05
C VAL A 224 22.65 -10.97 3.06
N LEU A 225 22.21 -11.51 1.93
CA LEU A 225 23.02 -11.85 0.77
C LEU A 225 23.17 -10.64 -0.15
N VAL A 226 22.06 -9.98 -0.43
CA VAL A 226 22.02 -8.80 -1.30
C VAL A 226 20.80 -7.93 -0.95
N ASP A 227 21.01 -6.63 -0.91
CA ASP A 227 19.94 -5.63 -0.94
C ASP A 227 19.41 -5.55 -2.38
N MET A 228 18.10 -5.86 -2.52
CA MET A 228 17.44 -5.93 -3.82
C MET A 228 17.07 -4.54 -4.37
N THR A 229 17.29 -3.49 -3.58
CA THR A 229 16.93 -2.11 -3.89
C THR A 229 18.13 -1.26 -4.32
N THR A 230 19.13 -1.90 -4.91
CA THR A 230 20.34 -1.23 -5.38
C THR A 230 20.33 -0.90 -6.88
N GLY A 231 21.22 -0.02 -7.31
CA GLY A 231 21.38 0.34 -8.73
C GLY A 231 20.11 0.94 -9.32
N ALA A 232 19.59 0.33 -10.38
CA ALA A 232 18.36 0.79 -11.06
C ALA A 232 17.10 0.77 -10.17
N LEU A 233 17.15 -0.01 -9.09
CA LEU A 233 16.05 -0.15 -8.12
C LEU A 233 16.24 0.73 -6.87
N SER A 234 17.27 1.57 -6.81
CA SER A 234 17.46 2.52 -5.72
C SER A 234 16.28 3.50 -5.63
N ALA A 235 15.73 3.70 -4.42
CA ALA A 235 14.52 4.49 -4.18
C ALA A 235 13.35 4.09 -5.12
N PHE A 236 13.22 2.80 -5.39
CA PHE A 236 12.15 2.28 -6.26
C PHE A 236 10.81 2.33 -5.52
N PRO A 237 9.71 2.75 -6.18
CA PRO A 237 8.38 2.70 -5.57
C PRO A 237 7.99 1.26 -5.25
N ILE A 238 7.64 0.97 -4.00
CA ILE A 238 7.33 -0.39 -3.53
C ILE A 238 5.84 -0.58 -3.35
N THR A 239 5.19 0.20 -2.47
CA THR A 239 3.79 0.02 -2.14
C THR A 239 2.95 1.27 -2.39
N CYS A 240 1.67 1.04 -2.61
CA CYS A 240 0.65 2.07 -2.78
C CYS A 240 -0.69 1.61 -2.22
N TRP A 241 -1.57 2.57 -1.96
CA TRP A 241 -2.96 2.33 -1.62
C TRP A 241 -3.82 2.44 -2.87
N VAL A 242 -4.68 1.44 -3.05
CA VAL A 242 -5.57 1.37 -4.20
C VAL A 242 -7.02 1.16 -3.80
N THR A 243 -7.90 1.50 -4.74
CA THR A 243 -9.33 1.13 -4.71
C THR A 243 -9.74 0.62 -6.09
N SER A 244 -10.96 0.07 -6.22
CA SER A 244 -11.49 -0.28 -7.54
C SER A 244 -11.92 0.99 -8.31
N ALA A 245 -11.83 0.95 -9.64
CA ALA A 245 -12.27 2.06 -10.49
C ALA A 245 -13.76 2.36 -10.31
N SER A 246 -14.57 1.32 -10.10
CA SER A 246 -16.02 1.48 -9.83
C SER A 246 -16.27 2.20 -8.50
N PHE A 247 -15.53 1.83 -7.45
CA PHE A 247 -15.64 2.49 -6.15
C PHE A 247 -15.20 3.96 -6.23
N ALA A 248 -14.06 4.23 -6.87
CA ALA A 248 -13.58 5.61 -7.05
C ALA A 248 -14.58 6.51 -7.78
N GLN A 249 -15.32 5.93 -8.72
CA GLN A 249 -16.36 6.65 -9.49
C GLN A 249 -17.67 6.83 -8.69
N GLN A 250 -18.05 5.85 -7.88
CA GLN A 250 -19.32 5.88 -7.13
C GLN A 250 -19.21 6.68 -5.83
N ASP A 251 -18.06 6.60 -5.15
CA ASP A 251 -17.84 7.15 -3.81
C ASP A 251 -16.63 8.13 -3.76
N PRO A 252 -16.55 9.13 -4.64
CA PRO A 252 -15.37 9.99 -4.80
C PRO A 252 -15.02 10.80 -3.55
N LYS A 253 -16.02 11.20 -2.72
CA LYS A 253 -15.73 11.92 -1.46
C LYS A 253 -15.17 10.98 -0.40
N THR A 254 -15.58 9.71 -0.40
CA THR A 254 -15.01 8.67 0.46
C THR A 254 -13.56 8.42 0.09
N VAL A 255 -13.24 8.34 -1.22
CA VAL A 255 -11.86 8.25 -1.72
C VAL A 255 -11.05 9.47 -1.28
N ALA A 256 -11.58 10.67 -1.48
CA ALA A 256 -10.90 11.91 -1.08
C ALA A 256 -10.68 12.00 0.44
N ALA A 257 -11.62 11.49 1.25
CA ALA A 257 -11.48 11.42 2.70
C ALA A 257 -10.36 10.43 3.11
N PHE A 258 -10.30 9.26 2.47
CA PHE A 258 -9.22 8.29 2.65
C PHE A 258 -7.86 8.90 2.28
N GLN A 259 -7.75 9.54 1.11
CA GLN A 259 -6.52 10.19 0.65
C GLN A 259 -6.00 11.22 1.65
N ARG A 260 -6.87 12.10 2.19
CA ARG A 260 -6.47 13.10 3.20
C ARG A 260 -6.01 12.46 4.50
N ALA A 261 -6.69 11.40 4.96
CA ALA A 261 -6.29 10.67 6.17
C ALA A 261 -4.93 10.01 5.99
N MET A 262 -4.70 9.34 4.85
CA MET A 262 -3.43 8.70 4.55
C MET A 262 -2.29 9.71 4.35
N ALA A 263 -2.53 10.83 3.66
CA ALA A 263 -1.53 11.90 3.51
C ALA A 263 -1.05 12.42 4.88
N SER A 264 -1.97 12.60 5.85
CA SER A 264 -1.62 12.99 7.21
C SER A 264 -0.79 11.92 7.93
N ALA A 265 -1.12 10.65 7.76
CA ALA A 265 -0.38 9.52 8.35
C ALA A 265 1.02 9.37 7.74
N LEU A 266 1.12 9.47 6.41
CA LEU A 266 2.38 9.43 5.67
C LEU A 266 3.32 10.57 6.09
N GLN A 267 2.78 11.79 6.30
CA GLN A 267 3.57 12.91 6.81
C GLN A 267 4.13 12.63 8.21
N VAL A 268 3.34 12.01 9.11
CA VAL A 268 3.83 11.58 10.43
C VAL A 268 4.89 10.50 10.29
N ALA A 269 4.66 9.49 9.44
CA ALA A 269 5.61 8.39 9.23
C ALA A 269 6.95 8.88 8.68
N ALA A 270 6.92 9.76 7.68
CA ALA A 270 8.11 10.31 7.05
C ALA A 270 8.98 11.16 8.01
N THR A 271 8.35 11.81 8.99
CA THR A 271 9.05 12.76 9.87
C THR A 271 9.33 12.22 11.26
N ASN A 272 8.75 11.08 11.65
CA ASN A 272 8.89 10.55 13.01
C ASN A 272 9.14 9.04 13.06
N PRO A 273 10.35 8.56 12.69
CA PRO A 273 10.70 7.14 12.71
C PRO A 273 10.50 6.45 14.07
N SER A 274 10.70 7.17 15.17
CA SER A 274 10.50 6.62 16.52
C SER A 274 9.02 6.30 16.78
N TYR A 275 8.13 7.18 16.32
CA TYR A 275 6.69 6.95 16.42
C TYR A 275 6.27 5.78 15.55
N VAL A 276 6.78 5.69 14.31
CA VAL A 276 6.56 4.54 13.43
C VAL A 276 6.90 3.22 14.14
N ARG A 277 8.08 3.13 14.74
CA ARG A 277 8.51 1.92 15.48
C ARG A 277 7.60 1.60 16.66
N SER A 278 7.03 2.61 17.32
CA SER A 278 6.10 2.39 18.45
C SER A 278 4.72 1.90 18.00
N GLU A 279 4.32 2.17 16.76
CA GLU A 279 3.04 1.75 16.20
C GLU A 279 3.08 0.33 15.61
N LEU A 280 4.26 -0.16 15.21
CA LEU A 280 4.41 -1.46 14.59
C LEU A 280 3.90 -2.64 15.45
N PRO A 281 4.18 -2.74 16.76
CA PRO A 281 3.63 -3.82 17.60
C PRO A 281 2.11 -3.73 17.77
N LYS A 282 1.50 -2.56 17.57
CA LYS A 282 0.04 -2.42 17.61
C LYS A 282 -0.59 -2.92 16.31
N LEU A 283 0.06 -2.68 15.17
CA LEU A 283 -0.35 -3.20 13.87
C LEU A 283 -0.09 -4.71 13.77
N ILE A 284 1.07 -5.17 14.24
CA ILE A 284 1.54 -6.56 14.16
C ILE A 284 1.69 -7.13 15.58
N PRO A 285 0.62 -7.67 16.18
CA PRO A 285 0.65 -8.09 17.60
C PRO A 285 1.69 -9.18 17.93
N THR A 286 2.18 -9.92 16.93
CA THR A 286 3.24 -10.91 17.06
C THR A 286 4.64 -10.32 17.10
N MET A 287 4.79 -9.03 16.71
CA MET A 287 6.08 -8.35 16.70
C MET A 287 6.49 -7.93 18.11
N LYS A 288 7.68 -8.36 18.53
CA LYS A 288 8.25 -7.92 19.80
C LYS A 288 8.70 -6.46 19.70
N PRO A 289 8.48 -5.61 20.73
CA PRO A 289 8.96 -4.23 20.74
C PRO A 289 10.48 -4.09 20.51
N THR A 290 11.27 -5.08 20.94
CA THR A 290 12.72 -5.13 20.72
C THR A 290 13.08 -5.28 19.24
N ILE A 291 12.28 -6.00 18.45
CA ILE A 291 12.41 -6.09 17.01
C ILE A 291 12.00 -4.76 16.37
N ALA A 292 10.82 -4.24 16.73
CA ALA A 292 10.32 -2.97 16.21
C ALA A 292 11.29 -1.80 16.40
N SER A 293 12.08 -1.80 17.51
CA SER A 293 13.03 -0.72 17.82
C SER A 293 14.23 -0.65 16.87
N VAL A 294 14.58 -1.75 16.19
CA VAL A 294 15.82 -1.87 15.39
C VAL A 294 15.59 -2.13 13.90
N ILE A 295 14.36 -2.42 13.47
CA ILE A 295 14.08 -2.70 12.05
C ILE A 295 14.45 -1.52 11.16
N ASN A 296 14.82 -1.82 9.92
CA ASN A 296 14.95 -0.81 8.88
C ASN A 296 13.56 -0.37 8.42
N LEU A 297 13.33 0.93 8.37
CA LEU A 297 12.06 1.48 7.92
C LEU A 297 12.14 1.84 6.44
N PRO A 298 11.07 1.61 5.67
CA PRO A 298 10.99 2.12 4.31
C PRO A 298 10.96 3.65 4.30
N THR A 299 11.19 4.26 3.16
CA THR A 299 10.92 5.68 2.97
C THR A 299 9.45 5.88 2.66
N TYR A 300 8.73 6.64 3.49
CA TYR A 300 7.31 6.93 3.29
C TYR A 300 7.12 8.13 2.38
N ASN A 301 6.33 7.96 1.32
CA ASN A 301 6.04 8.99 0.32
C ASN A 301 4.85 9.84 0.78
N THR A 302 5.02 11.14 0.88
CA THR A 302 3.98 12.06 1.38
C THR A 302 3.04 12.59 0.28
N THR A 303 3.33 12.28 -0.99
CA THR A 303 2.56 12.76 -2.14
C THR A 303 2.35 11.63 -3.14
N LEU A 304 1.16 11.54 -3.71
CA LEU A 304 0.87 10.66 -4.84
C LEU A 304 1.55 11.21 -6.11
N SER A 305 2.28 10.36 -6.86
CA SER A 305 3.06 10.79 -8.03
C SER A 305 2.88 9.85 -9.22
N LEU A 306 2.38 10.41 -10.33
CA LEU A 306 2.31 9.69 -11.61
C LEU A 306 3.71 9.25 -12.09
N THR A 307 4.74 10.07 -11.88
CA THR A 307 6.12 9.74 -12.27
C THR A 307 6.64 8.50 -11.57
N ARG A 308 6.26 8.26 -10.30
CA ARG A 308 6.61 7.03 -9.59
C ARG A 308 5.92 5.82 -10.21
N LEU A 309 4.65 5.91 -10.52
CA LEU A 309 3.91 4.84 -11.20
C LEU A 309 4.47 4.55 -12.60
N GLU A 310 4.77 5.59 -13.39
CA GLU A 310 5.41 5.48 -14.71
C GLU A 310 6.78 4.79 -14.60
N ARG A 311 7.62 5.15 -13.61
CA ARG A 311 8.93 4.53 -13.38
C ARG A 311 8.81 3.02 -13.17
N VAL A 312 7.83 2.57 -12.38
CA VAL A 312 7.60 1.14 -12.18
C VAL A 312 7.23 0.45 -13.49
N ALA A 313 6.31 1.03 -14.23
CA ALA A 313 5.90 0.48 -15.52
C ALA A 313 7.08 0.40 -16.50
N ASP A 314 7.96 1.41 -16.53
CA ASP A 314 9.12 1.43 -17.42
C ASP A 314 10.13 0.33 -17.09
N VAL A 315 10.42 0.08 -15.81
CA VAL A 315 11.25 -1.06 -15.40
C VAL A 315 10.62 -2.38 -15.82
N MET A 316 9.32 -2.56 -15.60
CA MET A 316 8.61 -3.77 -16.02
C MET A 316 8.59 -3.96 -17.55
N LYS A 317 8.47 -2.88 -18.33
CA LYS A 317 8.60 -2.92 -19.80
C LYS A 317 10.01 -3.30 -20.24
N GLN A 318 11.06 -2.83 -19.55
CA GLN A 318 12.46 -3.14 -19.85
C GLN A 318 12.81 -4.62 -19.64
N VAL A 319 12.20 -5.28 -18.66
CA VAL A 319 12.37 -6.72 -18.41
C VAL A 319 11.32 -7.58 -19.14
N GLY A 320 10.43 -6.96 -19.93
CA GLY A 320 9.40 -7.67 -20.70
C GLY A 320 8.19 -8.14 -19.89
N ALA A 321 8.06 -7.71 -18.65
CA ALA A 321 6.93 -8.04 -17.78
C ALA A 321 5.64 -7.29 -18.18
N LEU A 322 5.77 -6.11 -18.79
CA LEU A 322 4.64 -5.35 -19.36
C LEU A 322 4.82 -5.10 -20.85
N PRO A 323 3.71 -5.02 -21.61
CA PRO A 323 3.74 -4.55 -23.00
C PRO A 323 4.26 -3.12 -23.08
N LYS A 324 5.02 -2.79 -24.14
CA LYS A 324 5.60 -1.44 -24.34
C LYS A 324 4.55 -0.32 -24.35
N ASN A 325 3.34 -0.60 -24.84
CA ASN A 325 2.23 0.34 -24.93
C ASN A 325 1.28 0.31 -23.71
N PHE A 326 1.66 -0.37 -22.61
CA PHE A 326 0.83 -0.39 -21.39
C PHE A 326 0.75 1.03 -20.81
N ASP A 327 -0.48 1.54 -20.68
CA ASP A 327 -0.75 2.88 -20.14
C ASP A 327 -1.17 2.80 -18.67
N VAL A 328 -0.43 3.49 -17.80
CA VAL A 328 -0.68 3.57 -16.37
C VAL A 328 -1.43 4.82 -15.95
N LYS A 329 -1.60 5.81 -16.84
CA LYS A 329 -2.22 7.10 -16.50
C LYS A 329 -3.66 6.93 -16.04
N SER A 330 -4.38 5.99 -16.65
CA SER A 330 -5.75 5.67 -16.25
C SER A 330 -5.87 5.07 -14.84
N MET A 331 -4.77 4.62 -14.25
CA MET A 331 -4.72 4.07 -12.89
C MET A 331 -4.37 5.12 -11.83
N TYR A 332 -3.95 6.31 -12.24
CA TYR A 332 -3.61 7.40 -11.34
C TYR A 332 -4.87 8.20 -10.98
N ASP A 333 -5.19 8.29 -9.69
CA ASP A 333 -6.38 8.98 -9.20
C ASP A 333 -5.98 9.99 -8.10
N PRO A 334 -5.49 11.18 -8.50
CA PRO A 334 -5.08 12.21 -7.57
C PRO A 334 -6.29 12.82 -6.85
N LEU A 335 -6.08 13.31 -5.64
CA LEU A 335 -7.09 14.09 -4.92
C LEU A 335 -7.51 15.29 -5.77
N ALA A 336 -8.81 15.49 -5.94
CA ALA A 336 -9.34 16.61 -6.71
C ALA A 336 -8.80 17.95 -6.15
N GLY A 337 -8.14 18.73 -7.02
CA GLY A 337 -7.48 19.99 -6.64
C GLY A 337 -6.00 19.88 -6.29
N SER A 338 -5.40 18.70 -6.30
CA SER A 338 -3.96 18.49 -6.05
C SER A 338 -3.13 18.31 -7.34
N ALA A 339 -3.75 18.43 -8.52
CA ALA A 339 -3.04 18.39 -9.79
C ALA A 339 -2.28 19.71 -9.98
N SER A 340 -0.98 19.70 -9.69
CA SER A 340 -0.02 20.75 -10.06
C SER A 340 1.22 20.12 -10.66
#